data_3d601a40c6c0f8f555dff34715c74afe
#
_entry.id   3d601a40c6c0f8f555dff34715c74afe
#
_cell.length_a   1.000
_cell.length_b   1.000
_cell.length_c   1.000
_cell.angle_alpha   90.00
_cell.angle_beta   90.00
_cell.angle_gamma   90.00
#
_symmetry.space_group_name_H-M   'P 1'
#
loop_
_entity.id
_entity.type
_entity.pdbx_description
1 polymer ?
#
loop_
_entity_poly.entity_id
_entity_poly.type
_entity_poly.pdbx_seq_one_letter_code
_entity_poly.pdbx_strand_id
1 'polypeptide(L)'
;MEKKAQRNFLWVALLALGTIGILARHNRAVPYQTVSGLIFGTVYNITYQYDSNLKAEIEAELKRFDGSLSPFNDTATITRINRNEEIIPDTFFTNVFRRSMEISRETQGAFD
;
A
#
# COMPACT_ATOMS: atom_id res chain seq x y z
N MET A 1 -54.68 -6.13 26.57
CA MET A 1 -54.31 -5.74 25.20
C MET A 1 -53.14 -4.76 25.18
N GLU A 2 -53.09 -3.77 26.02
CA GLU A 2 -52.02 -2.75 26.04
C GLU A 2 -50.60 -3.29 26.30
N LYS A 3 -50.42 -4.24 27.22
CA LYS A 3 -49.11 -4.82 27.54
C LYS A 3 -48.47 -5.62 26.39
N LYS A 4 -49.29 -6.21 25.51
CA LYS A 4 -48.81 -6.96 24.34
C LYS A 4 -48.35 -6.01 23.23
N ALA A 5 -49.06 -4.91 23.02
CA ALA A 5 -48.69 -3.88 22.05
C ALA A 5 -47.41 -3.14 22.42
N GLN A 6 -47.24 -2.80 23.70
CA GLN A 6 -46.02 -2.19 24.20
C GLN A 6 -44.78 -3.08 24.05
N ARG A 7 -44.93 -4.38 24.30
CA ARG A 7 -43.87 -5.37 24.16
C ARG A 7 -43.43 -5.53 22.67
N ASN A 8 -44.41 -5.56 21.76
CA ASN A 8 -44.13 -5.64 20.34
C ASN A 8 -43.45 -4.36 19.81
N PHE A 9 -43.85 -3.19 20.32
CA PHE A 9 -43.24 -1.90 19.98
C PHE A 9 -41.78 -1.83 20.42
N LEU A 10 -41.44 -2.33 21.61
CA LEU A 10 -40.06 -2.41 22.09
C LEU A 10 -39.17 -3.28 21.19
N TRP A 11 -39.66 -4.42 20.73
CA TRP A 11 -38.90 -5.30 19.80
C TRP A 11 -38.69 -4.65 18.43
N VAL A 12 -39.67 -3.97 17.90
CA VAL A 12 -39.56 -3.24 16.63
C VAL A 12 -38.59 -2.08 16.77
N ALA A 13 -38.61 -1.36 17.87
CA ALA A 13 -37.65 -0.28 18.15
C ALA A 13 -36.19 -0.79 18.27
N LEU A 14 -35.99 -1.94 18.93
CA LEU A 14 -34.66 -2.58 19.03
C LEU A 14 -34.14 -3.05 17.66
N LEU A 15 -35.00 -3.63 16.83
CA LEU A 15 -34.66 -4.04 15.47
C LEU A 15 -34.31 -2.82 14.60
N ALA A 16 -35.09 -1.74 14.70
CA ALA A 16 -34.80 -0.50 13.96
C ALA A 16 -33.48 0.14 14.37
N LEU A 17 -33.16 0.19 15.67
CA LEU A 17 -31.89 0.67 16.19
C LEU A 17 -30.71 -0.22 15.74
N GLY A 18 -30.91 -1.53 15.75
CA GLY A 18 -29.91 -2.48 15.25
C GLY A 18 -29.60 -2.31 13.76
N THR A 19 -30.62 -2.15 12.93
CA THR A 19 -30.46 -1.92 11.48
C THR A 19 -29.83 -0.57 11.19
N ILE A 20 -30.19 0.48 11.90
CA ILE A 20 -29.56 1.80 11.77
C ILE A 20 -28.08 1.74 12.17
N GLY A 21 -27.75 1.03 13.24
CA GLY A 21 -26.36 0.82 13.68
C GLY A 21 -25.52 0.08 12.65
N ILE A 22 -26.07 -0.97 12.03
CA ILE A 22 -25.40 -1.75 10.98
C ILE A 22 -25.20 -0.89 9.72
N LEU A 23 -26.22 -0.16 9.29
CA LEU A 23 -26.15 0.74 8.13
C LEU A 23 -25.16 1.89 8.35
N ALA A 24 -25.14 2.48 9.54
CA ALA A 24 -24.20 3.53 9.90
C ALA A 24 -22.73 3.02 9.90
N ARG A 25 -22.54 1.77 10.28
CA ARG A 25 -21.22 1.12 10.27
C ARG A 25 -20.78 0.75 8.86
N HIS A 26 -21.71 0.36 7.99
CA HIS A 26 -21.45 0.01 6.59
C HIS A 26 -21.17 1.24 5.71
N ASN A 27 -21.73 2.39 6.06
CA ASN A 27 -21.59 3.65 5.33
C ASN A 27 -20.44 4.56 5.86
N ARG A 28 -19.58 4.08 6.74
CA ARG A 28 -18.39 4.85 7.09
C ARG A 28 -17.46 4.89 5.88
N ALA A 29 -17.41 6.03 5.23
CA ALA A 29 -16.42 6.31 4.20
C ALA A 29 -15.02 6.14 4.81
N VAL A 30 -14.20 5.27 4.21
CA VAL A 30 -12.80 5.09 4.60
C VAL A 30 -12.08 6.41 4.29
N PRO A 31 -11.37 7.03 5.26
CA PRO A 31 -10.74 8.33 5.05
C PRO A 31 -9.54 8.22 4.10
N TYR A 32 -9.29 9.30 3.36
CA TYR A 32 -8.03 9.48 2.66
C TYR A 32 -6.94 9.95 3.62
N GLN A 33 -5.76 9.40 3.48
CA GLN A 33 -4.57 9.78 4.23
C GLN A 33 -3.45 10.12 3.27
N THR A 34 -2.57 11.04 3.67
CA THR A 34 -1.40 11.41 2.87
C THR A 34 -0.14 11.23 3.71
N VAL A 35 0.85 10.58 3.12
CA VAL A 35 2.18 10.38 3.67
C VAL A 35 3.18 11.03 2.73
N SER A 36 4.13 11.78 3.29
CA SER A 36 5.20 12.41 2.52
C SER A 36 6.54 12.25 3.22
N GLY A 37 7.61 12.31 2.45
CA GLY A 37 8.98 12.19 2.94
C GLY A 37 10.02 12.31 1.84
N LEU A 38 11.24 11.88 2.14
CA LEU A 38 12.38 11.89 1.24
C LEU A 38 12.83 10.45 0.98
N ILE A 39 13.01 10.11 -0.28
CA ILE A 39 13.58 8.84 -0.74
C ILE A 39 14.18 9.01 -2.14
N PHE A 40 15.17 8.21 -2.51
CA PHE A 40 15.83 8.25 -3.85
C PHE A 40 16.39 9.63 -4.23
N GLY A 41 16.78 10.44 -3.24
CA GLY A 41 17.25 11.81 -3.48
C GLY A 41 16.15 12.80 -3.85
N THR A 42 14.87 12.46 -3.68
CA THR A 42 13.72 13.30 -4.00
C THR A 42 12.64 13.22 -2.91
N VAL A 43 11.60 14.06 -3.04
CA VAL A 43 10.41 14.02 -2.19
C VAL A 43 9.37 13.08 -2.77
N TYR A 44 8.63 12.42 -1.89
CA TYR A 44 7.45 11.65 -2.28
C TYR A 44 6.20 12.15 -1.55
N ASN A 45 5.06 12.01 -2.20
CA ASN A 45 3.73 12.22 -1.62
C ASN A 45 2.84 11.07 -2.05
N ILE A 46 2.31 10.32 -1.09
CA ILE A 46 1.43 9.18 -1.33
C ILE A 46 0.11 9.44 -0.65
N THR A 47 -0.96 9.48 -1.42
CA THR A 47 -2.34 9.54 -0.92
C THR A 47 -3.00 8.19 -1.12
N TYR A 48 -3.57 7.66 -0.07
CA TYR A 48 -4.23 6.36 -0.06
C TYR A 48 -5.52 6.41 0.75
N GLN A 49 -6.41 5.47 0.49
CA GLN A 49 -7.67 5.34 1.19
C GLN A 49 -7.64 4.09 2.07
N TYR A 50 -7.46 4.29 3.36
CA TYR A 50 -7.42 3.20 4.34
C TYR A 50 -7.78 3.73 5.73
N ASP A 51 -8.29 2.88 6.60
CA ASP A 51 -8.75 3.24 7.94
C ASP A 51 -7.63 3.40 8.98
N SER A 52 -6.44 2.88 8.68
CA SER A 52 -5.27 3.02 9.55
C SER A 52 -4.10 3.70 8.84
N ASN A 53 -3.16 4.22 9.63
CA ASN A 53 -1.97 4.90 9.12
C ASN A 53 -0.94 3.86 8.69
N LEU A 54 -0.61 3.84 7.40
CA LEU A 54 0.36 2.92 6.78
C LEU A 54 1.74 3.55 6.57
N LYS A 55 2.05 4.67 7.21
CA LYS A 55 3.33 5.38 7.00
C LYS A 55 4.55 4.50 7.20
N ALA A 56 4.57 3.74 8.29
CA ALA A 56 5.70 2.87 8.63
C ALA A 56 5.91 1.76 7.60
N GLU A 57 4.84 1.14 7.13
CA GLU A 57 4.88 0.09 6.12
C GLU A 57 5.30 0.62 4.76
N ILE A 58 4.79 1.78 4.36
CA ILE A 58 5.17 2.47 3.12
C ILE A 58 6.65 2.84 3.16
N GLU A 59 7.13 3.44 4.24
CA GLU A 59 8.54 3.81 4.39
C GLU A 59 9.47 2.60 4.41
N ALA A 60 9.06 1.50 5.04
CA ALA A 60 9.83 0.25 5.04
C ALA A 60 9.97 -0.32 3.61
N GLU A 61 8.89 -0.31 2.83
CA GLU A 61 8.93 -0.80 1.45
C GLU A 61 9.76 0.11 0.54
N LEU A 62 9.65 1.43 0.68
CA LEU A 62 10.48 2.39 -0.05
C LEU A 62 11.97 2.21 0.26
N LYS A 63 12.33 1.92 1.53
CA LYS A 63 13.72 1.62 1.92
C LYS A 63 14.24 0.32 1.31
N ARG A 64 13.41 -0.69 1.17
CA ARG A 64 13.78 -1.93 0.48
C ARG A 64 14.12 -1.67 -0.99
N PHE A 65 13.31 -0.85 -1.66
CA PHE A 65 13.58 -0.37 -3.02
C PHE A 65 14.91 0.39 -3.09
N ASP A 66 15.12 1.33 -2.18
CA ASP A 66 16.33 2.14 -2.13
C ASP A 66 17.59 1.27 -1.98
N GLY A 67 17.56 0.29 -1.09
CA GLY A 67 18.68 -0.63 -0.87
C GLY A 67 18.96 -1.60 -2.02
N SER A 68 18.03 -1.79 -2.93
CA SER A 68 18.19 -2.70 -4.08
C SER A 68 18.45 -1.95 -5.39
N LEU A 69 17.63 -0.96 -5.72
CA LEU A 69 17.49 -0.39 -7.06
C LEU A 69 17.86 1.09 -7.16
N SER A 70 18.17 1.79 -6.08
CA SER A 70 18.51 3.20 -6.14
C SER A 70 19.96 3.43 -6.55
N PRO A 71 20.23 4.08 -7.68
CA PRO A 71 21.59 4.47 -8.06
C PRO A 71 22.15 5.59 -7.18
N PHE A 72 21.31 6.25 -6.38
CA PHE A 72 21.72 7.30 -5.42
C PHE A 72 22.17 6.73 -4.08
N ASN A 73 21.94 5.45 -3.83
CA ASN A 73 22.40 4.74 -2.64
C ASN A 73 23.67 3.96 -2.96
N ASP A 74 24.81 4.39 -2.39
CA ASP A 74 26.13 3.79 -2.64
C ASP A 74 26.22 2.31 -2.25
N THR A 75 25.37 1.85 -1.34
CA THR A 75 25.32 0.46 -0.87
C THR A 75 24.24 -0.38 -1.56
N ALA A 76 23.46 0.22 -2.47
CA ALA A 76 22.40 -0.50 -3.18
C ALA A 76 22.98 -1.58 -4.10
N THR A 77 22.21 -2.64 -4.27
CA THR A 77 22.57 -3.77 -5.15
C THR A 77 22.93 -3.30 -6.56
N ILE A 78 22.11 -2.43 -7.15
CA ILE A 78 22.37 -1.90 -8.51
C ILE A 78 23.68 -1.10 -8.58
N THR A 79 23.99 -0.32 -7.56
CA THR A 79 25.21 0.50 -7.52
C THR A 79 26.45 -0.38 -7.44
N ARG A 80 26.39 -1.44 -6.65
CA ARG A 80 27.47 -2.42 -6.53
C ARG A 80 27.69 -3.20 -7.82
N ILE A 81 26.61 -3.60 -8.49
CA ILE A 81 26.68 -4.24 -9.82
C ILE A 81 27.31 -3.29 -10.85
N ASN A 82 26.91 -2.02 -10.86
CA ASN A 82 27.47 -1.02 -11.78
C ASN A 82 28.95 -0.73 -11.54
N ARG A 83 29.46 -1.01 -10.34
CA ARG A 83 30.89 -0.96 -10.01
C ARG A 83 31.65 -2.24 -10.33
N ASN A 84 30.99 -3.23 -10.93
CA ASN A 84 31.52 -4.57 -11.21
C ASN A 84 31.98 -5.33 -9.95
N GLU A 85 31.31 -5.08 -8.82
CA GLU A 85 31.55 -5.86 -7.61
C GLU A 85 30.92 -7.26 -7.75
N GLU A 86 31.64 -8.28 -7.31
CA GLU A 86 31.09 -9.65 -7.20
C GLU A 86 30.14 -9.72 -6.02
N ILE A 87 28.84 -9.67 -6.30
CA ILE A 87 27.78 -9.80 -5.30
C ILE A 87 26.71 -10.77 -5.78
N ILE A 88 26.00 -11.35 -4.83
CA ILE A 88 24.78 -12.11 -5.11
C ILE A 88 23.61 -11.10 -5.09
N PRO A 89 22.94 -10.85 -6.24
CA PRO A 89 21.79 -9.95 -6.27
C PRO A 89 20.68 -10.43 -5.35
N ASP A 90 20.01 -9.50 -4.67
CA ASP A 90 18.83 -9.84 -3.89
C ASP A 90 17.62 -10.24 -4.77
N THR A 91 16.66 -10.91 -4.18
CA THR A 91 15.47 -11.41 -4.90
C THR A 91 14.68 -10.27 -5.54
N PHE A 92 14.64 -9.12 -4.90
CA PHE A 92 13.95 -7.95 -5.40
C PHE A 92 14.58 -7.44 -6.70
N PHE A 93 15.90 -7.25 -6.71
CA PHE A 93 16.66 -6.89 -7.92
C PHE A 93 16.44 -7.91 -9.03
N THR A 94 16.58 -9.19 -8.73
CA THR A 94 16.44 -10.28 -9.72
C THR A 94 15.05 -10.29 -10.36
N ASN A 95 13.99 -10.08 -9.58
CA ASN A 95 12.63 -10.03 -10.10
C ASN A 95 12.40 -8.84 -11.02
N VAL A 96 12.85 -7.65 -10.62
CA VAL A 96 12.72 -6.44 -11.43
C VAL A 96 13.54 -6.56 -12.72
N PHE A 97 14.78 -7.04 -12.64
CA PHE A 97 15.64 -7.27 -13.81
C PHE A 97 14.99 -8.22 -14.81
N ARG A 98 14.50 -9.36 -14.35
CA ARG A 98 13.80 -10.33 -15.19
C ARG A 98 12.59 -9.71 -15.88
N ARG A 99 11.76 -8.98 -15.15
CA ARG A 99 10.59 -8.32 -15.70
C ARG A 99 10.94 -7.24 -16.71
N SER A 100 11.98 -6.49 -16.45
CA SER A 100 12.52 -5.48 -17.38
C SER A 100 12.98 -6.11 -18.69
N MET A 101 13.66 -7.25 -18.63
CA MET A 101 14.10 -7.99 -19.82
C MET A 101 12.93 -8.58 -20.62
N GLU A 102 11.88 -9.02 -19.96
CA GLU A 102 10.64 -9.46 -20.61
C GLU A 102 10.00 -8.31 -21.38
N ILE A 103 9.81 -7.17 -20.74
CA ILE A 103 9.22 -5.97 -21.34
C ILE A 103 10.07 -5.46 -22.50
N SER A 104 11.39 -5.44 -22.36
CA SER A 104 12.31 -5.04 -23.43
C SER A 104 12.14 -5.93 -24.67
N ARG A 105 12.00 -7.24 -24.49
CA ARG A 105 11.75 -8.18 -25.60
C ARG A 105 10.35 -7.98 -26.22
N GLU A 106 9.31 -7.87 -25.41
CA GLU A 106 7.93 -7.65 -25.88
C GLU A 106 7.79 -6.34 -26.66
N THR A 107 8.53 -5.31 -26.30
CA THR A 107 8.50 -3.99 -26.94
C THR A 107 9.58 -3.81 -28.02
N GLN A 108 10.30 -4.89 -28.39
CA GLN A 108 11.38 -4.85 -29.39
C GLN A 108 12.46 -3.81 -29.07
N GLY A 109 12.82 -3.65 -27.79
CA GLY A 109 13.84 -2.73 -27.32
C GLY A 109 13.33 -1.29 -27.09
N ALA A 110 12.02 -1.03 -27.17
CA ALA A 110 11.49 0.29 -26.83
C ALA A 110 11.63 0.62 -25.35
N PHE A 111 11.70 -0.41 -24.51
CA PHE A 111 12.09 -0.32 -23.10
C PHE A 111 13.50 -0.89 -22.96
N ASP A 112 14.43 -0.01 -22.55
CA ASP A 112 15.85 -0.30 -22.35
C ASP A 112 16.30 0.11 -20.92
#